data_5f75ffe6df42e4ef42dd44e9d11d6696
#
_entry.id   5f75ffe6df42e4ef42dd44e9d11d6696
#
_cell.length_a   1.000
_cell.length_b   1.000
_cell.length_c   1.000
_cell.angle_alpha   90.00
_cell.angle_beta   90.00
_cell.angle_gamma   90.00
#
_symmetry.space_group_name_H-M   'P 1'
#
loop_
_entity.id
_entity.type
_entity.pdbx_description
1 polymer ?
#
loop_
_entity_poly.entity_id
_entity_poly.type
_entity_poly.pdbx_seq_one_letter_code
_entity_poly.pdbx_strand_id
1 'polypeptide(L)'
;DEVRMAMNVPMIDMRSAEYPKLTLPIFEDLKKVFKMKDGRVFIFPSSGTGAWESAIQNTLKPGDKVLMSRFGQFSLLWVDMAERLGLKVELCDEEWGTGVPLEKYADILAKDKAHEIKAVFATHNETATGVTSDIAGVRKALDAAKHPALLFVDSVSGVGSLDMRMGEWGVDCCVSGSCPSSWPILWSPGSCSG
;
A
#
# COMPACT_ATOMS: atom_id res chain seq x y z
N ASP A 1 22.80 -12.23 -12.48
CA ASP A 1 22.77 -12.46 -13.94
C ASP A 1 21.46 -13.14 -14.42
N GLU A 2 20.86 -14.07 -13.66
CA GLU A 2 19.63 -14.76 -14.04
C GLU A 2 18.46 -13.80 -14.26
N VAL A 3 18.25 -12.81 -13.37
CA VAL A 3 17.20 -11.80 -13.52
C VAL A 3 17.44 -10.97 -14.79
N ARG A 4 18.67 -10.55 -15.04
CA ARG A 4 19.02 -9.81 -16.26
C ARG A 4 18.78 -10.62 -17.52
N MET A 5 19.09 -11.93 -17.50
CA MET A 5 18.83 -12.82 -18.62
C MET A 5 17.34 -13.05 -18.82
N ALA A 6 16.55 -13.19 -17.77
CA ALA A 6 15.10 -13.32 -17.84
C ALA A 6 14.42 -12.06 -18.40
N MET A 7 15.02 -10.89 -18.22
CA MET A 7 14.52 -9.62 -18.79
C MET A 7 14.91 -9.44 -20.27
N ASN A 8 15.88 -10.18 -20.78
CA ASN A 8 16.36 -10.07 -22.16
C ASN A 8 15.51 -10.95 -23.11
N VAL A 9 14.26 -10.59 -23.24
CA VAL A 9 13.31 -11.28 -24.15
C VAL A 9 13.01 -10.38 -25.36
N PRO A 10 12.71 -10.95 -26.53
CA PRO A 10 12.27 -10.16 -27.69
C PRO A 10 11.04 -9.32 -27.35
N MET A 11 10.98 -8.12 -27.90
CA MET A 11 9.81 -7.25 -27.77
C MET A 11 8.60 -7.92 -28.41
N ILE A 12 7.50 -8.01 -27.65
CA ILE A 12 6.23 -8.57 -28.10
C ILE A 12 5.25 -7.40 -28.28
N ASP A 13 4.56 -7.37 -29.41
CA ASP A 13 3.48 -6.41 -29.61
C ASP A 13 2.37 -6.65 -28.57
N MET A 14 2.05 -5.61 -27.81
CA MET A 14 1.04 -5.68 -26.74
C MET A 14 -0.37 -5.99 -27.26
N ARG A 15 -0.62 -5.86 -28.56
CA ARG A 15 -1.88 -6.21 -29.21
C ARG A 15 -1.90 -7.63 -29.76
N SER A 16 -0.76 -8.34 -29.71
CA SER A 16 -0.67 -9.71 -30.21
C SER A 16 -1.33 -10.71 -29.26
N ALA A 17 -1.74 -11.86 -29.79
CA ALA A 17 -2.27 -12.96 -28.99
C ALA A 17 -1.21 -13.60 -28.06
N GLU A 18 0.07 -13.31 -28.29
CA GLU A 18 1.18 -13.81 -27.46
C GLU A 18 1.36 -12.99 -26.19
N TYR A 19 1.05 -11.68 -26.20
CA TYR A 19 1.25 -10.80 -25.05
C TYR A 19 0.50 -11.24 -23.78
N PRO A 20 -0.78 -11.64 -23.83
CA PRO A 20 -1.46 -12.17 -22.65
C PRO A 20 -0.84 -13.46 -22.10
N LYS A 21 -0.25 -14.30 -22.95
CA LYS A 21 0.43 -15.53 -22.50
C LYS A 21 1.66 -15.21 -21.63
N LEU A 22 2.32 -14.09 -21.88
CA LEU A 22 3.41 -13.61 -21.06
C LEU A 22 2.90 -12.92 -19.78
N THR A 23 1.88 -12.06 -19.90
CA THR A 23 1.51 -11.15 -18.83
C THR A 23 0.54 -11.74 -17.80
N LEU A 24 -0.43 -12.56 -18.21
CA LEU A 24 -1.41 -13.14 -17.29
C LEU A 24 -0.76 -13.98 -16.16
N PRO A 25 0.24 -14.84 -16.44
CA PRO A 25 0.92 -15.55 -15.38
C PRO A 25 1.61 -14.62 -14.35
N ILE A 26 2.14 -13.47 -14.80
CA ILE A 26 2.81 -12.50 -13.94
C ILE A 26 1.83 -11.94 -12.89
N PHE A 27 0.59 -11.60 -13.29
CA PHE A 27 -0.42 -11.11 -12.35
C PHE A 27 -0.77 -12.15 -11.28
N GLU A 28 -0.85 -13.44 -11.65
CA GLU A 28 -1.13 -14.52 -10.71
C GLU A 28 0.07 -14.81 -9.79
N ASP A 29 1.30 -14.75 -10.31
CA ASP A 29 2.50 -14.96 -9.51
C ASP A 29 2.74 -13.81 -8.52
N LEU A 30 2.42 -12.58 -8.89
CA LEU A 30 2.47 -11.44 -7.97
C LEU A 30 1.55 -11.60 -6.76
N LYS A 31 0.39 -12.25 -6.92
CA LYS A 31 -0.46 -12.59 -5.76
C LYS A 31 0.29 -13.44 -4.73
N LYS A 32 1.13 -14.36 -5.19
CA LYS A 32 1.97 -15.19 -4.29
C LYS A 32 3.02 -14.35 -3.56
N VAL A 33 3.60 -13.34 -4.24
CA VAL A 33 4.58 -12.42 -3.65
C VAL A 33 3.95 -11.61 -2.51
N PHE A 34 2.73 -11.14 -2.70
CA PHE A 34 1.95 -10.43 -1.66
C PHE A 34 1.29 -11.35 -0.64
N LYS A 35 1.42 -12.68 -0.78
CA LYS A 35 0.76 -13.70 0.05
C LYS A 35 -0.76 -13.47 0.17
N MET A 36 -1.40 -13.22 -0.96
CA MET A 36 -2.84 -13.02 -1.07
C MET A 36 -3.50 -14.10 -1.92
N LYS A 37 -4.75 -14.42 -1.64
CA LYS A 37 -5.55 -15.40 -2.43
C LYS A 37 -6.47 -14.69 -3.41
N ASP A 38 -7.11 -13.63 -2.94
CA ASP A 38 -8.13 -12.88 -3.66
C ASP A 38 -7.65 -11.47 -3.97
N GLY A 39 -8.32 -10.78 -4.88
CA GLY A 39 -8.03 -9.41 -5.25
C GLY A 39 -7.35 -9.26 -6.61
N ARG A 40 -6.94 -8.04 -6.90
CA ARG A 40 -6.37 -7.67 -8.21
C ARG A 40 -5.02 -7.01 -8.06
N VAL A 41 -4.14 -7.33 -8.98
CA VAL A 41 -2.83 -6.67 -9.13
C VAL A 41 -2.91 -5.71 -10.31
N PHE A 42 -2.38 -4.51 -10.14
CA PHE A 42 -2.22 -3.52 -11.19
C PHE A 42 -0.74 -3.21 -11.34
N ILE A 43 -0.25 -3.23 -12.57
CA ILE A 43 1.16 -2.97 -12.89
C ILE A 43 1.22 -1.81 -13.86
N PHE A 44 1.96 -0.77 -13.51
CA PHE A 44 2.25 0.35 -14.43
C PHE A 44 3.70 0.80 -14.31
N PRO A 45 4.26 1.31 -15.41
CA PRO A 45 5.57 1.95 -15.36
C PRO A 45 5.45 3.32 -14.67
N SER A 46 5.92 3.40 -13.43
CA SER A 46 5.90 4.64 -12.64
C SER A 46 6.90 4.54 -11.49
N SER A 47 6.77 5.39 -10.49
CA SER A 47 7.50 5.34 -9.21
C SER A 47 6.58 4.89 -8.07
N GLY A 48 7.14 4.57 -6.89
CA GLY A 48 6.35 4.35 -5.68
C GLY A 48 5.41 5.51 -5.38
N THR A 49 5.86 6.75 -5.62
CA THR A 49 5.05 7.97 -5.49
C THR A 49 3.82 7.95 -6.42
N GLY A 50 4.00 7.53 -7.69
CA GLY A 50 2.86 7.41 -8.61
C GLY A 50 1.89 6.31 -8.21
N ALA A 51 2.36 5.25 -7.56
CA ALA A 51 1.49 4.22 -7.01
C ALA A 51 0.70 4.73 -5.78
N TRP A 52 1.29 5.54 -4.90
CA TRP A 52 0.57 6.23 -3.83
C TRP A 52 -0.57 7.11 -4.37
N GLU A 53 -0.25 7.93 -5.36
CA GLU A 53 -1.24 8.79 -6.02
C GLU A 53 -2.37 7.98 -6.65
N SER A 54 -2.03 6.91 -7.37
CA SER A 54 -3.01 6.02 -7.98
C SER A 54 -3.91 5.37 -6.93
N ALA A 55 -3.35 4.90 -5.79
CA ALA A 55 -4.12 4.34 -4.70
C ALA A 55 -5.14 5.34 -4.15
N ILE A 56 -4.70 6.56 -3.85
CA ILE A 56 -5.55 7.61 -3.29
C ILE A 56 -6.65 8.02 -4.27
N GLN A 57 -6.29 8.38 -5.51
CA GLN A 57 -7.24 8.92 -6.48
C GLN A 57 -8.32 7.93 -6.94
N ASN A 58 -8.03 6.62 -6.88
CA ASN A 58 -8.99 5.60 -7.30
C ASN A 58 -9.90 5.10 -6.17
N THR A 59 -9.64 5.48 -4.92
CA THR A 59 -10.36 4.95 -3.76
C THR A 59 -10.95 6.02 -2.86
N LEU A 60 -10.38 7.20 -2.87
CA LEU A 60 -10.74 8.33 -2.02
C LEU A 60 -11.06 9.57 -2.86
N LYS A 61 -11.71 10.53 -2.25
CA LYS A 61 -12.06 11.82 -2.88
C LYS A 61 -11.61 12.99 -1.99
N PRO A 62 -11.39 14.18 -2.57
CA PRO A 62 -11.10 15.37 -1.79
C PRO A 62 -12.13 15.60 -0.69
N GLY A 63 -11.65 15.89 0.51
CA GLY A 63 -12.47 16.07 1.72
C GLY A 63 -12.62 14.80 2.57
N ASP A 64 -12.30 13.61 2.08
CA ASP A 64 -12.28 12.40 2.89
C ASP A 64 -11.25 12.50 4.02
N LYS A 65 -11.63 12.06 5.22
CA LYS A 65 -10.75 12.03 6.38
C LYS A 65 -9.96 10.73 6.38
N VAL A 66 -8.65 10.83 6.63
CA VAL A 66 -7.73 9.70 6.68
C VAL A 66 -6.84 9.78 7.90
N LEU A 67 -6.44 8.65 8.47
CA LEU A 67 -5.49 8.56 9.57
C LEU A 67 -4.12 8.18 9.03
N MET A 68 -3.13 9.01 9.32
CA MET A 68 -1.75 8.83 8.87
C MET A 68 -0.76 9.14 9.97
N SER A 69 0.45 8.59 9.86
CA SER A 69 1.58 8.95 10.71
C SER A 69 2.81 9.30 9.89
N ARG A 70 3.66 10.16 10.44
CA ARG A 70 4.99 10.43 9.88
C ARG A 70 6.04 10.17 10.92
N PHE A 71 7.03 9.39 10.57
CA PHE A 71 8.15 8.96 11.42
C PHE A 71 9.42 8.72 10.60
N GLY A 72 9.46 9.27 9.38
CA GLY A 72 10.56 9.23 8.45
C GLY A 72 10.24 9.92 7.14
N GLN A 73 11.15 9.83 6.17
CA GLN A 73 11.04 10.58 4.92
C GLN A 73 9.86 10.14 4.05
N PHE A 74 9.64 8.83 3.90
CA PHE A 74 8.61 8.35 2.98
C PHE A 74 7.20 8.46 3.59
N SER A 75 7.04 8.20 4.86
CA SER A 75 5.80 8.46 5.57
C SER A 75 5.43 9.96 5.55
N LEU A 76 6.40 10.87 5.67
CA LEU A 76 6.19 12.31 5.53
C LEU A 76 5.72 12.68 4.12
N LEU A 77 6.39 12.17 3.08
CA LEU A 77 6.03 12.46 1.68
C LEU A 77 4.64 11.93 1.32
N TRP A 78 4.23 10.82 1.91
CA TRP A 78 2.89 10.26 1.66
C TRP A 78 1.80 11.11 2.31
N VAL A 79 2.06 11.62 3.53
CA VAL A 79 1.19 12.62 4.18
C VAL A 79 1.05 13.87 3.32
N ASP A 80 2.17 14.46 2.88
CA ASP A 80 2.18 15.66 2.02
C ASP A 80 1.37 15.43 0.72
N MET A 81 1.51 14.27 0.10
CA MET A 81 0.71 13.91 -1.08
C MET A 81 -0.79 13.81 -0.75
N ALA A 82 -1.16 13.17 0.34
CA ALA A 82 -2.56 13.05 0.73
C ALA A 82 -3.21 14.42 0.94
N GLU A 83 -2.51 15.35 1.61
CA GLU A 83 -2.95 16.73 1.81
C GLU A 83 -3.08 17.49 0.48
N ARG A 84 -2.10 17.36 -0.43
CA ARG A 84 -2.14 17.99 -1.77
C ARG A 84 -3.27 17.46 -2.65
N LEU A 85 -3.66 16.20 -2.46
CA LEU A 85 -4.82 15.61 -3.13
C LEU A 85 -6.15 15.98 -2.47
N GLY A 86 -6.11 16.84 -1.44
CA GLY A 86 -7.29 17.41 -0.79
C GLY A 86 -7.88 16.53 0.30
N LEU A 87 -7.19 15.52 0.79
CA LEU A 87 -7.64 14.71 1.93
C LEU A 87 -7.49 15.48 3.24
N LYS A 88 -8.32 15.18 4.21
CA LYS A 88 -8.23 15.68 5.58
C LYS A 88 -7.42 14.70 6.42
N VAL A 89 -6.17 15.01 6.66
CA VAL A 89 -5.28 14.11 7.39
C VAL A 89 -5.40 14.31 8.90
N GLU A 90 -5.82 13.26 9.61
CA GLU A 90 -5.62 13.10 11.05
C GLU A 90 -4.21 12.57 11.25
N LEU A 91 -3.29 13.46 11.64
CA LEU A 91 -1.86 13.17 11.67
C LEU A 91 -1.36 12.76 13.05
N CYS A 92 -0.69 11.61 13.12
CA CYS A 92 0.20 11.27 14.24
C CYS A 92 1.64 11.62 13.86
N ASP A 93 2.17 12.68 14.45
CA ASP A 93 3.55 13.11 14.25
C ASP A 93 4.44 12.43 15.29
N GLU A 94 5.40 11.64 14.84
CA GLU A 94 6.26 10.81 15.68
C GLU A 94 7.73 11.12 15.43
N GLU A 95 8.58 10.75 16.38
CA GLU A 95 10.02 10.80 16.19
C GLU A 95 10.46 9.85 15.05
N TRP A 96 11.45 10.29 14.28
CA TRP A 96 12.00 9.45 13.22
C TRP A 96 12.60 8.16 13.80
N GLY A 97 12.25 7.04 13.21
CA GLY A 97 12.74 5.73 13.63
C GLY A 97 11.83 4.98 14.61
N THR A 98 10.62 5.46 14.88
CA THR A 98 9.69 4.82 15.84
C THR A 98 8.70 3.84 15.18
N GLY A 99 8.27 4.10 13.94
CA GLY A 99 7.24 3.31 13.25
C GLY A 99 5.81 3.80 13.51
N VAL A 100 4.83 3.04 13.02
CA VAL A 100 3.41 3.39 13.20
C VAL A 100 3.01 3.34 14.67
N PRO A 101 2.43 4.42 15.25
CA PRO A 101 2.07 4.49 16.66
C PRO A 101 0.74 3.75 16.94
N LEU A 102 0.80 2.45 17.18
CA LEU A 102 -0.36 1.57 17.31
C LEU A 102 -1.36 2.03 18.37
N GLU A 103 -0.88 2.44 19.53
CA GLU A 103 -1.74 2.90 20.65
C GLU A 103 -2.53 4.16 20.27
N LYS A 104 -1.85 5.14 19.62
CA LYS A 104 -2.52 6.35 19.14
C LYS A 104 -3.55 6.04 18.05
N TYR A 105 -3.22 5.12 17.12
CA TYR A 105 -4.16 4.67 16.09
C TYR A 105 -5.39 4.01 16.70
N ALA A 106 -5.18 3.10 17.66
CA ALA A 106 -6.28 2.42 18.35
C ALA A 106 -7.19 3.42 19.09
N ASP A 107 -6.60 4.40 19.78
CA ASP A 107 -7.34 5.43 20.50
C ASP A 107 -8.16 6.34 19.57
N ILE A 108 -7.59 6.76 18.44
CA ILE A 108 -8.27 7.61 17.47
C ILE A 108 -9.43 6.83 16.83
N LEU A 109 -9.20 5.61 16.39
CA LEU A 109 -10.22 4.76 15.77
C LEU A 109 -11.34 4.42 16.77
N ALA A 110 -11.01 4.16 18.03
CA ALA A 110 -12.00 3.91 19.06
C ALA A 110 -12.89 5.13 19.37
N LYS A 111 -12.38 6.35 19.17
CA LYS A 111 -13.10 7.61 19.34
C LYS A 111 -13.94 8.00 18.13
N ASP A 112 -13.59 7.55 16.93
CA ASP A 112 -14.30 7.87 15.67
C ASP A 112 -15.59 7.05 15.51
N LYS A 113 -16.55 7.30 16.40
CA LYS A 113 -17.85 6.61 16.38
C LYS A 113 -18.71 6.93 15.16
N ALA A 114 -18.46 8.05 14.51
CA ALA A 114 -19.16 8.46 13.30
C ALA A 114 -18.57 7.84 12.03
N HIS A 115 -17.44 7.11 12.15
CA HIS A 115 -16.71 6.51 11.04
C HIS A 115 -16.39 7.53 9.94
N GLU A 116 -15.89 8.70 10.35
CA GLU A 116 -15.47 9.75 9.44
C GLU A 116 -14.19 9.39 8.71
N ILE A 117 -13.29 8.65 9.37
CA ILE A 117 -12.02 8.16 8.78
C ILE A 117 -12.36 7.10 7.74
N LYS A 118 -11.95 7.35 6.48
CA LYS A 118 -12.21 6.45 5.34
C LYS A 118 -11.09 5.48 5.08
N ALA A 119 -9.86 5.87 5.42
CA ALA A 119 -8.69 5.00 5.28
C ALA A 119 -7.66 5.27 6.39
N VAL A 120 -6.92 4.22 6.73
CA VAL A 120 -5.77 4.23 7.61
C VAL A 120 -4.55 3.90 6.79
N PHE A 121 -3.51 4.71 6.88
CA PHE A 121 -2.28 4.57 6.12
C PHE A 121 -1.14 4.11 7.03
N ALA A 122 -0.36 3.15 6.56
CA ALA A 122 0.76 2.60 7.30
C ALA A 122 1.96 2.35 6.37
N THR A 123 3.11 2.91 6.69
CA THR A 123 4.37 2.59 6.01
C THR A 123 4.98 1.35 6.66
N HIS A 124 5.04 0.23 5.91
CA HIS A 124 5.54 -1.05 6.40
C HIS A 124 7.03 -0.99 6.73
N ASN A 125 7.82 -0.48 5.81
CA ASN A 125 9.25 -0.23 6.02
C ASN A 125 9.60 1.21 5.65
N GLU A 126 10.04 1.98 6.62
CA GLU A 126 10.53 3.34 6.39
C GLU A 126 12.00 3.27 5.98
N THR A 127 12.24 3.41 4.70
CA THR A 127 13.57 3.26 4.09
C THR A 127 14.60 4.20 4.69
N ALA A 128 14.20 5.43 5.03
CA ALA A 128 15.11 6.45 5.56
C ALA A 128 15.69 6.11 6.94
N THR A 129 14.98 5.30 7.72
CA THR A 129 15.36 4.95 9.09
C THR A 129 15.58 3.45 9.31
N GLY A 130 15.13 2.61 8.37
CA GLY A 130 15.18 1.15 8.48
C GLY A 130 14.14 0.57 9.43
N VAL A 131 13.18 1.36 9.88
CA VAL A 131 12.12 0.91 10.79
C VAL A 131 11.07 0.08 10.07
N THR A 132 10.70 -1.04 10.66
CA THR A 132 9.58 -1.89 10.24
C THR A 132 8.40 -1.73 11.19
N SER A 133 7.24 -1.36 10.64
CA SER A 133 6.00 -1.17 11.40
C SER A 133 5.21 -2.48 11.52
N ASP A 134 4.48 -2.66 12.62
CA ASP A 134 3.57 -3.78 12.83
C ASP A 134 2.22 -3.55 12.11
N ILE A 135 2.13 -3.98 10.87
CA ILE A 135 0.91 -3.85 10.04
C ILE A 135 -0.22 -4.73 10.58
N ALA A 136 0.11 -5.92 11.09
CA ALA A 136 -0.89 -6.77 11.73
C ALA A 136 -1.51 -6.09 12.96
N GLY A 137 -0.71 -5.34 13.72
CA GLY A 137 -1.18 -4.52 14.84
C GLY A 137 -2.14 -3.41 14.40
N VAL A 138 -1.88 -2.75 13.27
CA VAL A 138 -2.81 -1.75 12.70
C VAL A 138 -4.15 -2.39 12.35
N ARG A 139 -4.15 -3.57 11.71
CA ARG A 139 -5.40 -4.30 11.41
C ARG A 139 -6.15 -4.66 12.69
N LYS A 140 -5.46 -5.15 13.71
CA LYS A 140 -6.08 -5.45 15.01
C LYS A 140 -6.72 -4.23 15.66
N ALA A 141 -6.12 -3.04 15.53
CA ALA A 141 -6.71 -1.79 16.04
C ALA A 141 -8.02 -1.44 15.31
N LEU A 142 -8.05 -1.57 13.98
CA LEU A 142 -9.27 -1.41 13.18
C LEU A 142 -10.36 -2.41 13.59
N ASP A 143 -10.02 -3.68 13.74
CA ASP A 143 -10.96 -4.75 14.10
C ASP A 143 -11.50 -4.56 15.53
N ALA A 144 -10.65 -4.20 16.47
CA ALA A 144 -11.07 -3.92 17.86
C ALA A 144 -12.06 -2.75 17.95
N ALA A 145 -11.84 -1.71 17.13
CA ALA A 145 -12.75 -0.58 17.02
C ALA A 145 -13.99 -0.89 16.17
N LYS A 146 -14.05 -2.05 15.50
CA LYS A 146 -15.05 -2.40 14.47
C LYS A 146 -15.17 -1.31 13.41
N HIS A 147 -14.02 -0.75 13.02
CA HIS A 147 -13.95 0.41 12.15
C HIS A 147 -13.90 0.00 10.67
N PRO A 148 -14.78 0.55 9.79
CA PRO A 148 -14.88 0.15 8.40
C PRO A 148 -13.82 0.79 7.48
N ALA A 149 -12.89 1.58 8.01
CA ALA A 149 -11.85 2.23 7.22
C ALA A 149 -10.97 1.21 6.51
N LEU A 150 -10.58 1.53 5.30
CA LEU A 150 -9.64 0.73 4.51
C LEU A 150 -8.23 0.83 5.09
N LEU A 151 -7.46 -0.27 5.05
CA LEU A 151 -6.05 -0.28 5.42
C LEU A 151 -5.17 -0.18 4.18
N PHE A 152 -4.47 0.94 4.05
CA PHE A 152 -3.47 1.21 3.00
C PHE A 152 -2.07 0.98 3.54
N VAL A 153 -1.27 0.23 2.80
CA VAL A 153 0.11 -0.07 3.19
C VAL A 153 1.09 0.32 2.09
N ASP A 154 2.03 1.16 2.43
CA ASP A 154 3.24 1.35 1.64
C ASP A 154 4.26 0.27 2.00
N SER A 155 4.54 -0.60 1.06
CA SER A 155 5.54 -1.65 1.17
C SER A 155 6.53 -1.63 -0.01
N VAL A 156 6.80 -0.44 -0.55
CA VAL A 156 7.73 -0.27 -1.69
C VAL A 156 9.10 -0.85 -1.37
N SER A 157 9.63 -0.61 -0.19
CA SER A 157 10.90 -1.21 0.27
C SER A 157 10.72 -2.47 1.13
N GLY A 158 9.48 -2.90 1.36
CA GLY A 158 9.16 -4.04 2.23
C GLY A 158 8.93 -5.33 1.46
N VAL A 159 8.05 -5.34 0.45
CA VAL A 159 7.69 -6.55 -0.30
C VAL A 159 8.93 -7.16 -0.97
N GLY A 160 9.12 -8.47 -0.74
CA GLY A 160 10.27 -9.22 -1.26
C GLY A 160 11.50 -9.18 -0.36
N SER A 161 11.67 -8.16 0.50
CA SER A 161 12.76 -8.06 1.47
C SER A 161 12.32 -8.37 2.91
N LEU A 162 11.07 -8.05 3.23
CA LEU A 162 10.44 -8.34 4.52
C LEU A 162 9.23 -9.26 4.32
N ASP A 163 8.79 -9.90 5.39
CA ASP A 163 7.59 -10.73 5.36
C ASP A 163 6.34 -9.84 5.29
N MET A 164 5.74 -9.76 4.11
CA MET A 164 4.48 -9.09 3.86
C MET A 164 3.37 -10.13 3.68
N ARG A 165 2.36 -10.13 4.54
CA ARG A 165 1.27 -11.10 4.55
C ARG A 165 -0.06 -10.40 4.32
N MET A 166 -0.22 -9.86 3.14
CA MET A 166 -1.33 -8.99 2.81
C MET A 166 -2.70 -9.59 3.12
N GLY A 167 -2.93 -10.85 2.69
CA GLY A 167 -4.20 -11.53 2.94
C GLY A 167 -4.45 -11.83 4.41
N GLU A 168 -3.42 -12.28 5.15
CA GLU A 168 -3.51 -12.58 6.58
C GLU A 168 -3.72 -11.32 7.42
N TRP A 169 -3.05 -10.24 7.06
CA TRP A 169 -3.15 -8.97 7.77
C TRP A 169 -4.33 -8.10 7.33
N GLY A 170 -5.19 -8.59 6.44
CA GLY A 170 -6.38 -7.88 5.99
C GLY A 170 -6.08 -6.49 5.42
N VAL A 171 -5.00 -6.38 4.64
CA VAL A 171 -4.62 -5.13 3.96
C VAL A 171 -5.51 -4.93 2.74
N ASP A 172 -6.16 -3.78 2.66
CA ASP A 172 -7.10 -3.46 1.59
C ASP A 172 -6.41 -2.91 0.34
N CYS A 173 -5.33 -2.17 0.51
CA CYS A 173 -4.52 -1.65 -0.59
C CYS A 173 -3.04 -1.68 -0.22
N CYS A 174 -2.21 -2.32 -1.03
CA CYS A 174 -0.76 -2.34 -0.83
C CYS A 174 -0.05 -1.76 -2.04
N VAL A 175 0.87 -0.86 -1.78
CA VAL A 175 1.74 -0.26 -2.79
C VAL A 175 3.13 -0.86 -2.67
N SER A 176 3.69 -1.30 -3.81
CA SER A 176 5.04 -1.82 -3.89
C SER A 176 5.68 -1.53 -5.24
N GLY A 177 6.94 -1.90 -5.41
CA GLY A 177 7.68 -1.81 -6.66
C GLY A 177 8.64 -2.98 -6.83
N SER A 178 8.92 -3.37 -8.07
CA SER A 178 9.88 -4.44 -8.38
C SER A 178 11.34 -4.04 -8.12
N CYS A 179 11.59 -2.75 -8.10
CA CYS A 179 12.87 -2.13 -7.70
C CYS A 179 12.56 -0.74 -7.15
N PRO A 180 13.29 -0.21 -6.17
CA PRO A 180 13.04 1.11 -5.60
C PRO A 180 12.94 2.25 -6.60
N SER A 181 13.27 2.03 -7.84
CA SER A 181 13.32 3.07 -8.88
C SER A 181 12.50 2.84 -10.14
N SER A 182 11.82 1.70 -10.37
CA SER A 182 11.34 1.44 -11.73
C SER A 182 9.92 0.94 -11.97
N TRP A 183 9.27 0.21 -11.05
CA TRP A 183 7.93 -0.37 -11.36
C TRP A 183 7.04 -0.45 -10.12
N PRO A 184 6.13 0.49 -9.91
CA PRO A 184 5.14 0.38 -8.83
C PRO A 184 4.11 -0.70 -9.13
N ILE A 185 3.75 -1.44 -8.10
CA ILE A 185 2.66 -2.39 -8.12
C ILE A 185 1.62 -1.90 -7.12
N LEU A 186 0.43 -1.63 -7.61
CA LEU A 186 -0.72 -1.29 -6.79
C LEU A 186 -1.67 -2.48 -6.74
N TRP A 187 -2.20 -2.77 -5.56
CA TRP A 187 -3.22 -3.78 -5.39
C TRP A 187 -4.39 -3.27 -4.53
N SER A 188 -5.58 -3.73 -4.88
CA SER A 188 -6.80 -3.52 -4.09
C SER A 188 -7.61 -4.81 -4.02
N PRO A 189 -8.21 -5.20 -2.87
CA PRO A 189 -9.15 -6.31 -2.81
C PRO A 189 -10.37 -5.98 -3.67
N GLY A 190 -10.72 -6.92 -4.52
CA GLY A 190 -11.95 -6.81 -5.30
C GLY A 190 -13.14 -7.09 -4.42
N SER A 191 -13.79 -6.07 -3.92
CA SER A 191 -15.19 -6.15 -3.54
C SER A 191 -15.80 -4.76 -3.42
N CYS A 192 -16.23 -4.23 -4.52
CA CYS A 192 -17.43 -3.43 -4.52
C CYS A 192 -18.47 -4.24 -5.29
N SER A 193 -19.09 -5.22 -4.61
CA SER A 193 -20.41 -5.69 -4.96
C SER A 193 -21.36 -4.64 -4.40
N GLY A 194 -21.88 -3.81 -5.28
CA GLY A 194 -22.90 -2.85 -5.02
C GLY A 194 -24.04 -3.02 -5.87
#